data_8c2bbc9379a69637dde5c06d4753e53d
#
_entry.id   8c2bbc9379a69637dde5c06d4753e53d
#
_cell.length_a   1.000
_cell.length_b   1.000
_cell.length_c   1.000
_cell.angle_alpha   90.00
_cell.angle_beta   90.00
_cell.angle_gamma   90.00
#
_symmetry.space_group_name_H-M   'P 1'
#
loop_
_entity.id
_entity.type
_entity.pdbx_description
1 polymer ?
#
loop_
_entity_poly.entity_id
_entity_poly.type
_entity_poly.pdbx_seq_one_letter_code
_entity_poly.pdbx_strand_id
1 'polypeptide(L)'
;INWTGNTVYPSQLLMQRLKIDEGDPFDISLLNERINAAEDAVGNLYLDNGYLFFNANPVITQIEDDSVNIEVRINEGKQARLNRVIIEGNTKTNEHVVRRELRTQPGDLFNRSAIQRSQRELAQLGHFDPEQMGIEPININQSRGEVDLNYSLVEKPNDQLEISGGWGAG
;
A
#
# COMPACT_ATOMS: atom_id res chain seq x y z
N ILE A 1 15.04 -0.57 21.40
CA ILE A 1 14.55 -1.32 20.23
C ILE A 1 15.73 -1.69 19.36
N ASN A 2 15.88 -2.96 19.03
CA ASN A 2 16.91 -3.49 18.13
C ASN A 2 16.27 -4.02 16.84
N TRP A 3 17.01 -3.93 15.74
CA TRP A 3 16.59 -4.39 14.43
C TRP A 3 17.46 -5.57 13.99
N THR A 4 16.84 -6.61 13.45
CA THR A 4 17.53 -7.77 12.89
C THR A 4 16.94 -8.15 11.54
N GLY A 5 17.80 -8.62 10.61
CA GLY A 5 17.39 -9.02 9.27
C GLY A 5 17.30 -7.88 8.25
N ASN A 6 17.56 -6.64 8.66
CA ASN A 6 17.55 -5.47 7.78
C ASN A 6 18.89 -5.33 7.07
N THR A 7 18.96 -5.77 5.82
CA THR A 7 20.17 -5.66 4.98
C THR A 7 20.11 -4.51 3.97
N VAL A 8 18.89 -4.13 3.56
CA VAL A 8 18.64 -3.07 2.58
C VAL A 8 18.76 -1.68 3.21
N TYR A 9 18.19 -1.50 4.39
CA TYR A 9 18.20 -0.21 5.08
C TYR A 9 18.92 -0.31 6.43
N PRO A 10 19.76 0.68 6.76
CA PRO A 10 20.45 0.69 8.04
C PRO A 10 19.48 0.92 9.21
N SER A 11 19.76 0.33 10.36
CA SER A 11 18.92 0.43 11.57
C SER A 11 18.67 1.87 11.98
N GLN A 12 19.61 2.77 11.77
CA GLN A 12 19.46 4.20 12.08
C GLN A 12 18.31 4.83 11.29
N LEU A 13 18.18 4.50 10.01
CA LEU A 13 17.07 4.99 9.18
C LEU A 13 15.72 4.42 9.65
N LEU A 14 15.70 3.14 10.01
CA LEU A 14 14.49 2.49 10.53
C LEU A 14 14.03 3.13 11.84
N MET A 15 14.96 3.44 12.74
CA MET A 15 14.67 4.16 13.99
C MET A 15 14.11 5.55 13.74
N GLN A 16 14.69 6.30 12.80
CA GLN A 16 14.16 7.63 12.45
C GLN A 16 12.73 7.56 11.92
N ARG A 17 12.42 6.53 11.14
CA ARG A 17 11.07 6.30 10.61
C ARG A 17 10.09 5.81 11.68
N LEU A 18 10.57 5.03 12.63
CA LEU A 18 9.75 4.49 13.71
C LEU A 18 9.18 5.58 14.60
N LYS A 19 9.94 6.64 14.85
CA LYS A 19 9.53 7.78 15.70
C LYS A 19 9.07 7.35 17.10
N ILE A 20 9.75 6.37 17.66
CA ILE A 20 9.62 5.92 19.04
C ILE A 20 11.01 5.95 19.63
N ASP A 21 11.20 6.75 20.66
CA ASP A 21 12.51 6.96 21.28
C ASP A 21 12.67 6.11 22.53
N GLU A 22 13.92 5.94 22.95
CA GLU A 22 14.23 5.29 24.22
C GLU A 22 13.72 6.14 25.38
N GLY A 23 12.96 5.52 26.27
CA GLY A 23 12.29 6.22 27.38
C GLY A 23 10.81 6.53 27.12
N ASP A 24 10.32 6.37 25.91
CA ASP A 24 8.89 6.46 25.63
C ASP A 24 8.12 5.32 26.31
N PRO A 25 6.87 5.55 26.75
CA PRO A 25 6.03 4.50 27.28
C PRO A 25 5.81 3.39 26.25
N PHE A 26 5.89 2.13 26.71
CA PHE A 26 5.63 0.99 25.83
C PHE A 26 4.16 0.95 25.42
N ASP A 27 3.93 1.00 24.11
CA ASP A 27 2.63 0.85 23.47
C ASP A 27 2.77 -0.05 22.23
N ILE A 28 2.26 -1.27 22.31
CA ILE A 28 2.33 -2.23 21.22
C ILE A 28 1.49 -1.82 20.03
N SER A 29 0.39 -1.10 20.25
CA SER A 29 -0.47 -0.62 19.17
C SER A 29 0.22 0.47 18.38
N LEU A 30 0.84 1.42 19.06
CA LEU A 30 1.64 2.47 18.44
C LEU A 30 2.84 1.86 17.68
N LEU A 31 3.52 0.89 18.28
CA LEU A 31 4.65 0.21 17.62
C LEU A 31 4.22 -0.45 16.30
N ASN A 32 3.10 -1.20 16.31
CA ASN A 32 2.58 -1.84 15.12
C ASN A 32 2.13 -0.82 14.06
N GLU A 33 1.50 0.26 14.47
CA GLU A 33 1.12 1.35 13.58
C GLU A 33 2.34 1.97 12.91
N ARG A 34 3.37 2.29 13.67
CA ARG A 34 4.61 2.90 13.16
C ARG A 34 5.42 1.96 12.27
N ILE A 35 5.30 0.64 12.47
CA ILE A 35 5.95 -0.34 11.60
C ILE A 35 5.16 -0.54 10.30
N ASN A 36 3.82 -0.67 10.36
CA ASN A 36 3.04 -1.22 9.25
C ASN A 36 1.94 -0.31 8.69
N ALA A 37 1.35 0.57 9.49
CA ALA A 37 0.08 1.20 9.14
C ALA A 37 0.15 2.71 8.89
N ALA A 38 1.04 3.43 9.57
CA ALA A 38 1.17 4.87 9.38
C ALA A 38 1.58 5.23 7.95
N GLU A 39 1.21 6.40 7.49
CA GLU A 39 1.53 6.89 6.15
C GLU A 39 3.06 6.91 5.90
N ASP A 40 3.83 7.24 6.92
CA ASP A 40 5.28 7.22 6.90
C ASP A 40 5.89 6.03 7.66
N ALA A 41 5.16 4.91 7.75
CA ALA A 41 5.60 3.70 8.46
C ALA A 41 6.91 3.14 7.91
N VAL A 42 7.63 2.41 8.77
CA VAL A 42 8.86 1.71 8.39
C VAL A 42 8.64 0.80 7.18
N GLY A 43 7.53 0.04 7.17
CA GLY A 43 7.18 -0.86 6.08
C GLY A 43 7.03 -0.17 4.73
N ASN A 44 6.67 1.11 4.69
CA ASN A 44 6.53 1.83 3.43
C ASN A 44 7.87 2.07 2.72
N LEU A 45 8.99 2.15 3.45
CA LEU A 45 10.32 2.17 2.82
C LEU A 45 10.54 0.93 1.94
N TYR A 46 10.12 -0.21 2.41
CA TYR A 46 10.25 -1.47 1.70
C TYR A 46 9.19 -1.61 0.59
N LEU A 47 7.92 -1.38 0.92
CA LEU A 47 6.81 -1.54 -0.02
C LEU A 47 6.85 -0.55 -1.19
N ASP A 48 7.45 0.63 -1.00
CA ASP A 48 7.64 1.61 -2.08
C ASP A 48 8.86 1.30 -2.97
N ASN A 49 9.67 0.33 -2.59
CA ASN A 49 10.85 -0.08 -3.32
C ASN A 49 10.81 -1.55 -3.79
N GLY A 50 9.60 -2.08 -3.96
CA GLY A 50 9.39 -3.39 -4.54
C GLY A 50 9.38 -4.55 -3.56
N TYR A 51 9.63 -4.34 -2.28
CA TYR A 51 9.70 -5.42 -1.29
C TYR A 51 8.29 -5.83 -0.81
N LEU A 52 7.49 -6.37 -1.72
CA LEU A 52 6.12 -6.83 -1.45
C LEU A 52 6.05 -7.89 -0.34
N PHE A 53 7.09 -8.72 -0.23
CA PHE A 53 7.15 -9.82 0.73
C PHE A 53 7.74 -9.41 2.08
N PHE A 54 7.98 -8.13 2.27
CA PHE A 54 8.45 -7.57 3.53
C PHE A 54 7.53 -7.96 4.68
N ASN A 55 8.14 -8.37 5.76
CA ASN A 55 7.47 -8.66 7.02
C ASN A 55 8.35 -8.20 8.18
N ALA A 56 7.77 -7.56 9.17
CA ALA A 56 8.46 -7.14 10.38
C ALA A 56 7.66 -7.60 11.60
N ASN A 57 8.31 -8.34 12.47
CA ASN A 57 7.71 -8.90 13.67
C ASN A 57 8.43 -8.39 14.93
N PRO A 58 7.79 -7.51 15.72
CA PRO A 58 8.34 -7.09 16.99
C PRO A 58 8.22 -8.21 18.03
N VAL A 59 9.32 -8.52 18.71
CA VAL A 59 9.41 -9.53 19.76
C VAL A 59 9.96 -8.89 21.02
N ILE A 60 9.26 -9.06 22.13
CA ILE A 60 9.76 -8.66 23.45
C ILE A 60 10.83 -9.67 23.87
N THR A 61 12.07 -9.20 24.02
CA THR A 61 13.20 -10.06 24.39
C THR A 61 13.49 -10.05 25.88
N GLN A 62 13.17 -8.95 26.56
CA GLN A 62 13.42 -8.80 27.98
C GLN A 62 12.45 -7.79 28.59
N ILE A 63 11.97 -8.07 29.78
CA ILE A 63 11.17 -7.15 30.58
C ILE A 63 11.92 -6.95 31.89
N GLU A 64 12.25 -5.72 32.20
CA GLU A 64 12.81 -5.27 33.46
C GLU A 64 11.78 -4.38 34.17
N ASP A 65 12.01 -4.04 35.45
CA ASP A 65 11.01 -3.39 36.30
C ASP A 65 10.34 -2.16 35.66
N ASP A 66 11.07 -1.39 34.89
CA ASP A 66 10.62 -0.13 34.25
C ASP A 66 10.91 -0.05 32.75
N SER A 67 11.41 -1.12 32.15
CA SER A 67 11.81 -1.11 30.74
C SER A 67 11.47 -2.40 30.00
N VAL A 68 11.25 -2.28 28.70
CA VAL A 68 10.97 -3.38 27.79
C VAL A 68 11.96 -3.32 26.63
N ASN A 69 12.70 -4.41 26.44
CA ASN A 69 13.58 -4.58 25.28
C ASN A 69 12.83 -5.28 24.16
N ILE A 70 12.85 -4.66 22.97
CA ILE A 70 12.13 -5.15 21.79
C ILE A 70 13.12 -5.39 20.67
N GLU A 71 13.03 -6.54 20.03
CA GLU A 71 13.73 -6.87 18.80
C GLU A 71 12.72 -6.92 17.66
N VAL A 72 12.88 -6.07 16.66
CA VAL A 72 12.07 -6.11 15.44
C VAL A 72 12.78 -7.00 14.43
N ARG A 73 12.22 -8.16 14.18
CA ARG A 73 12.75 -9.15 13.23
C ARG A 73 12.16 -8.89 11.86
N ILE A 74 13.04 -8.53 10.91
CA ILE A 74 12.67 -8.20 9.54
C ILE A 74 13.01 -9.37 8.62
N ASN A 75 12.04 -9.72 7.78
CA ASN A 75 12.25 -10.52 6.59
C ASN A 75 11.96 -9.62 5.38
N GLU A 76 13.00 -9.22 4.66
CA GLU A 76 12.88 -8.30 3.54
C GLU A 76 12.30 -8.97 2.29
N GLY A 77 12.63 -10.23 2.07
CA GLY A 77 12.25 -10.95 0.88
C GLY A 77 12.92 -10.42 -0.39
N LYS A 78 12.41 -10.85 -1.54
CA LYS A 78 12.85 -10.37 -2.85
C LYS A 78 12.02 -9.17 -3.29
N GLN A 79 12.60 -8.34 -4.16
CA GLN A 79 11.83 -7.33 -4.87
C GLN A 79 10.87 -8.00 -5.86
N ALA A 80 9.65 -7.47 -5.95
CA ALA A 80 8.64 -7.88 -6.91
C ALA A 80 8.44 -6.80 -7.97
N ARG A 81 8.29 -7.24 -9.23
CA ARG A 81 7.92 -6.38 -10.36
C ARG A 81 6.51 -6.70 -10.81
N LEU A 82 5.83 -5.68 -11.31
CA LEU A 82 4.53 -5.84 -11.93
C LEU A 82 4.68 -6.56 -13.27
N ASN A 83 4.04 -7.70 -13.43
CA ASN A 83 3.96 -8.43 -14.69
C ASN A 83 2.83 -7.87 -15.56
N ARG A 84 1.60 -7.83 -15.01
CA ARG A 84 0.43 -7.25 -15.67
C ARG A 84 -0.30 -6.29 -14.75
N VAL A 85 -0.88 -5.26 -15.35
CA VAL A 85 -1.82 -4.34 -14.69
C VAL A 85 -3.19 -4.57 -15.33
N ILE A 86 -4.11 -5.15 -14.57
CA ILE A 86 -5.42 -5.60 -15.00
C ILE A 86 -6.47 -4.60 -14.51
N ILE A 87 -7.40 -4.23 -15.38
CA ILE A 87 -8.49 -3.32 -15.08
C ILE A 87 -9.81 -4.04 -15.33
N GLU A 88 -10.67 -4.06 -14.33
CA GLU A 88 -11.99 -4.69 -14.38
C GLU A 88 -13.07 -3.72 -13.89
N GLY A 89 -14.29 -3.88 -14.39
CA GLY A 89 -15.46 -3.10 -13.94
C GLY A 89 -15.69 -1.78 -14.67
N ASN A 90 -14.85 -1.43 -15.63
CA ASN A 90 -14.99 -0.22 -16.46
C ASN A 90 -15.92 -0.46 -17.66
N THR A 91 -17.17 -0.89 -17.41
CA THR A 91 -18.09 -1.32 -18.47
C THR A 91 -18.49 -0.20 -19.45
N LYS A 92 -18.58 1.04 -18.99
CA LYS A 92 -18.94 2.23 -19.78
C LYS A 92 -17.76 3.17 -20.03
N THR A 93 -16.68 3.03 -19.27
CA THR A 93 -15.48 3.86 -19.35
C THR A 93 -14.41 3.14 -20.15
N ASN A 94 -13.88 3.81 -21.18
CA ASN A 94 -12.79 3.24 -21.97
C ASN A 94 -11.55 2.97 -21.11
N GLU A 95 -10.92 1.84 -21.33
CA GLU A 95 -9.74 1.41 -20.58
C GLU A 95 -8.60 2.43 -20.61
N HIS A 96 -8.38 3.09 -21.76
CA HIS A 96 -7.32 4.09 -21.88
C HIS A 96 -7.54 5.33 -20.99
N VAL A 97 -8.79 5.66 -20.67
CA VAL A 97 -9.13 6.73 -19.72
C VAL A 97 -8.66 6.35 -18.31
N VAL A 98 -8.85 5.10 -17.93
CA VAL A 98 -8.39 4.56 -16.64
C VAL A 98 -6.86 4.50 -16.62
N ARG A 99 -6.25 3.89 -17.64
CA ARG A 99 -4.78 3.69 -17.70
C ARG A 99 -4.00 5.00 -17.63
N ARG A 100 -4.54 6.08 -18.16
CA ARG A 100 -3.93 7.41 -18.08
C ARG A 100 -3.70 7.90 -16.65
N GLU A 101 -4.57 7.49 -15.72
CA GLU A 101 -4.53 7.92 -14.32
C GLU A 101 -3.62 7.02 -13.47
N LEU A 102 -3.21 5.86 -13.99
CA LEU A 102 -2.40 4.92 -13.23
C LEU A 102 -0.95 5.36 -13.14
N ARG A 103 -0.38 5.25 -11.94
CA ARG A 103 1.05 5.45 -11.68
C ARG A 103 1.80 4.11 -11.60
N THR A 104 1.17 3.04 -12.06
CA THR A 104 1.69 1.69 -12.07
C THR A 104 1.65 1.14 -13.48
N GLN A 105 2.77 0.59 -13.95
CA GLN A 105 2.90 0.02 -15.29
C GLN A 105 3.57 -1.34 -15.24
N PRO A 106 3.29 -2.24 -16.19
CA PRO A 106 4.04 -3.49 -16.32
C PRO A 106 5.55 -3.24 -16.38
N GLY A 107 6.32 -4.03 -15.63
CA GLY A 107 7.77 -3.88 -15.51
C GLY A 107 8.24 -2.99 -14.36
N ASP A 108 7.37 -2.17 -13.78
CA ASP A 108 7.70 -1.36 -12.62
C ASP A 108 7.93 -2.24 -11.38
N LEU A 109 8.75 -1.78 -10.45
CA LEU A 109 8.78 -2.35 -9.12
C LEU A 109 7.43 -2.14 -8.44
N PHE A 110 6.99 -3.13 -7.64
CA PHE A 110 5.85 -2.93 -6.76
C PHE A 110 6.06 -1.69 -5.90
N ASN A 111 5.08 -0.81 -5.84
CA ASN A 111 5.17 0.46 -5.13
C ASN A 111 3.82 0.82 -4.53
N ARG A 112 3.72 0.70 -3.20
CA ARG A 112 2.48 0.96 -2.46
C ARG A 112 1.98 2.40 -2.61
N SER A 113 2.89 3.36 -2.53
CA SER A 113 2.53 4.78 -2.68
C SER A 113 2.02 5.11 -4.07
N ALA A 114 2.58 4.50 -5.12
CA ALA A 114 2.10 4.64 -6.50
C ALA A 114 0.68 4.06 -6.67
N ILE A 115 0.40 2.92 -6.04
CA ILE A 115 -0.94 2.30 -6.02
C ILE A 115 -1.96 3.24 -5.34
N GLN A 116 -1.62 3.76 -4.17
CA GLN A 116 -2.48 4.69 -3.43
C GLN A 116 -2.72 5.98 -4.22
N ARG A 117 -1.70 6.49 -4.90
CA ARG A 117 -1.84 7.66 -5.78
C ARG A 117 -2.77 7.38 -6.95
N SER A 118 -2.63 6.23 -7.60
CA SER A 118 -3.52 5.79 -8.67
C SER A 118 -4.97 5.71 -8.20
N GLN A 119 -5.19 5.18 -7.01
CA GLN A 119 -6.53 5.10 -6.40
C GLN A 119 -7.14 6.49 -6.20
N ARG A 120 -6.37 7.44 -5.69
CA ARG A 120 -6.84 8.83 -5.51
C ARG A 120 -7.16 9.51 -6.84
N GLU A 121 -6.32 9.33 -7.84
CA GLU A 121 -6.53 9.91 -9.17
C GLU A 121 -7.77 9.32 -9.86
N LEU A 122 -7.99 8.02 -9.75
CA LEU A 122 -9.20 7.37 -10.24
C LEU A 122 -10.47 7.87 -9.52
N ALA A 123 -10.39 8.05 -8.21
CA ALA A 123 -11.50 8.61 -7.44
C ALA A 123 -11.84 10.05 -7.86
N GLN A 124 -10.85 10.86 -8.23
CA GLN A 124 -11.03 12.24 -8.68
C GLN A 124 -11.69 12.36 -10.05
N LEU A 125 -11.63 11.33 -10.90
CA LEU A 125 -12.34 11.32 -12.19
C LEU A 125 -13.86 11.43 -12.04
N GLY A 126 -14.40 11.00 -10.90
CA GLY A 126 -15.84 11.04 -10.65
C GLY A 126 -16.65 9.97 -11.36
N HIS A 127 -16.03 9.06 -12.09
CA HIS A 127 -16.71 7.97 -12.82
C HIS A 127 -16.91 6.72 -11.96
N PHE A 128 -16.13 6.54 -10.93
CA PHE A 128 -16.09 5.34 -10.10
C PHE A 128 -16.44 5.63 -8.65
N ASP A 129 -17.05 4.63 -7.99
CA ASP A 129 -17.32 4.68 -6.57
C ASP A 129 -16.03 4.38 -5.78
N PRO A 130 -15.48 5.36 -5.06
CA PRO A 130 -14.23 5.17 -4.33
C PRO A 130 -14.34 4.18 -3.17
N GLU A 131 -15.54 3.98 -2.62
CA GLU A 131 -15.76 3.05 -1.50
C GLU A 131 -15.78 1.58 -1.96
N GLN A 132 -16.13 1.35 -3.23
CA GLN A 132 -16.19 0.01 -3.82
C GLN A 132 -14.98 -0.33 -4.69
N MET A 133 -14.06 0.61 -4.86
CA MET A 133 -12.84 0.41 -5.62
C MET A 133 -11.85 -0.45 -4.82
N GLY A 134 -11.34 -1.52 -5.44
CA GLY A 134 -10.31 -2.38 -4.87
C GLY A 134 -9.08 -2.45 -5.77
N ILE A 135 -7.91 -2.39 -5.16
CA ILE A 135 -6.64 -2.57 -5.86
C ILE A 135 -5.83 -3.59 -5.07
N GLU A 136 -5.55 -4.73 -5.68
CA GLU A 136 -4.86 -5.81 -4.98
C GLU A 136 -3.84 -6.53 -5.85
N PRO A 137 -2.73 -6.98 -5.26
CA PRO A 137 -1.81 -7.88 -5.92
C PRO A 137 -2.43 -9.28 -6.06
N ILE A 138 -2.32 -9.84 -7.25
CA ILE A 138 -2.79 -11.19 -7.57
C ILE A 138 -1.71 -11.95 -8.36
N ASN A 139 -1.89 -13.25 -8.55
CA ASN A 139 -0.95 -14.11 -9.28
C ASN A 139 0.50 -13.92 -8.81
N ILE A 140 0.67 -13.93 -7.49
CA ILE A 140 1.96 -13.66 -6.84
C ILE A 140 2.90 -14.84 -7.08
N ASN A 141 4.04 -14.57 -7.73
CA ASN A 141 5.11 -15.55 -7.93
C ASN A 141 6.36 -15.08 -7.17
N GLN A 142 6.52 -15.56 -5.95
CA GLN A 142 7.62 -15.16 -5.08
C GLN A 142 8.97 -15.62 -5.63
N SER A 143 9.06 -16.78 -6.27
CA SER A 143 10.31 -17.30 -6.81
C SER A 143 10.84 -16.47 -7.98
N ARG A 144 9.97 -15.92 -8.82
CA ARG A 144 10.31 -15.02 -9.92
C ARG A 144 10.36 -13.55 -9.52
N GLY A 145 9.77 -13.19 -8.37
CA GLY A 145 9.59 -11.80 -7.99
C GLY A 145 8.65 -11.05 -8.92
N GLU A 146 7.55 -11.71 -9.31
CA GLU A 146 6.54 -11.16 -10.21
C GLU A 146 5.16 -11.17 -9.54
N VAL A 147 4.35 -10.18 -9.88
CA VAL A 147 2.99 -10.03 -9.38
C VAL A 147 2.15 -9.30 -10.42
N ASP A 148 0.87 -9.68 -10.53
CA ASP A 148 -0.11 -8.91 -11.27
C ASP A 148 -0.83 -7.97 -10.31
N LEU A 149 -1.19 -6.79 -10.80
CA LEU A 149 -1.96 -5.81 -10.03
C LEU A 149 -3.34 -5.70 -10.65
N ASN A 150 -4.38 -5.96 -9.85
CA ASN A 150 -5.77 -5.91 -10.29
C ASN A 150 -6.49 -4.70 -9.74
N TYR A 151 -6.99 -3.85 -10.63
CA TYR A 151 -7.86 -2.72 -10.34
C TYR A 151 -9.31 -3.14 -10.56
N SER A 152 -10.04 -3.41 -9.47
CA SER A 152 -11.48 -3.67 -9.51
C SER A 152 -12.24 -2.37 -9.31
N LEU A 153 -12.89 -1.91 -10.38
CA LEU A 153 -13.61 -0.64 -10.41
C LEU A 153 -15.12 -0.89 -10.39
N VAL A 154 -15.85 0.00 -9.76
CA VAL A 154 -17.31 0.03 -9.79
C VAL A 154 -17.74 1.40 -10.26
N GLU A 155 -18.40 1.46 -11.41
CA GLU A 155 -18.86 2.72 -11.98
C GLU A 155 -20.04 3.28 -11.18
N LYS A 156 -20.06 4.61 -11.03
CA LYS A 156 -21.21 5.30 -10.44
C LYS A 156 -22.42 5.20 -11.36
N PRO A 157 -23.63 5.06 -10.81
CA PRO A 157 -24.85 5.06 -11.62
C PRO A 157 -25.07 6.42 -12.30
N ASN A 158 -25.57 6.40 -13.56
CA ASN A 158 -25.88 7.59 -14.36
C ASN A 158 -27.23 8.25 -14.00
N ASP A 159 -27.88 7.83 -12.95
CA ASP A 159 -29.25 8.29 -12.57
C ASP A 159 -29.33 9.80 -12.36
N GLN A 160 -28.25 10.41 -11.88
CA GLN A 160 -28.17 11.86 -11.69
C GLN A 160 -28.20 12.64 -13.02
N LEU A 161 -27.58 12.10 -14.07
CA LEU A 161 -27.57 12.72 -15.41
C LEU A 161 -28.94 12.61 -16.06
N GLU A 162 -29.65 11.52 -15.91
CA GLU A 162 -31.02 11.31 -16.42
C GLU A 162 -32.02 12.25 -15.72
N ILE A 163 -31.91 12.44 -14.44
CA ILE A 163 -32.73 13.39 -13.66
C ILE A 163 -32.49 14.82 -14.14
N SER A 164 -31.24 15.20 -14.38
CA SER A 164 -30.88 16.52 -14.88
C SER A 164 -31.45 16.78 -16.29
N GLY A 165 -31.44 15.76 -17.16
CA GLY A 165 -32.00 15.83 -18.50
C GLY A 165 -33.53 15.95 -18.52
N GLY A 166 -34.21 15.38 -17.54
CA GLY A 166 -35.67 15.46 -17.42
C GLY A 166 -36.23 16.84 -17.08
N TRP A 167 -35.46 17.67 -16.41
CA TRP A 167 -35.86 19.03 -16.03
C TRP A 167 -35.76 20.05 -17.17
N GLY A 168 -35.00 19.75 -18.21
CA GLY A 168 -34.90 20.61 -19.39
C GLY A 168 -36.02 20.50 -20.40
N ALA A 169 -36.96 19.57 -20.23
CA ALA A 169 -38.05 19.29 -21.13
C ALA A 169 -39.41 19.82 -20.64
N GLY A 170 -39.46 20.51 -19.53
CA GLY A 170 -40.65 21.11 -18.96
C GLY A 170 -40.87 22.58 -19.33
#